data_f89ec4f364ece6da834fb1e3cf4dfb2c
#
_entry.id   f89ec4f364ece6da834fb1e3cf4dfb2c
#
_cell.length_a   1.000
_cell.length_b   1.000
_cell.length_c   1.000
_cell.angle_alpha   90.00
_cell.angle_beta   90.00
_cell.angle_gamma   90.00
#
_symmetry.space_group_name_H-M   'P 1'
#
loop_
_entity.id
_entity.type
_entity.pdbx_description
1 polymer ?
#
loop_
_entity_poly.entity_id
_entity_poly.type
_entity_poly.pdbx_seq_one_letter_code
_entity_poly.pdbx_strand_id
1 'polypeptide(L)'
;MPYKRIQLARTGFSIAFAAAAAAAMLSAAQSEQSFAPLGEFAHHQDIGSPKLAGSAAWNGVSQEYALKAGGVNLWGARDEFHYAWKRMVGDFILQARVELVGQGVDPHRKAGLLVRRTLDDDSPYADAVIHGDGLTSLQFRREKGGATEQVVSEAKGADFLQLERRGDRFTMSVARFGEPLKLSTLESLALGDEVYVGLFLCSHNADVVEQAVFRDVRVIRPAKTGFTPYRDYIGSVLEVLDVATGRRQVLRRSAEPFEAPNWTSDGSALVYNTSGGGEGRGRLHRFDLATRQASVIDTGFAIRNNNDHVLSFDGRMLAISDQSQDERRSTIYTLPASGGTPKRITPLTPSYLHGWSPDGKWLTYTGGRDGEFDVYKIASDGSGQEIRLTDVKALDDGPEWSPDGRYIYFNSTRSGLMQLWRMKPDGSEPERVTNDEYNNWFPHLSPDGSQIAFISYGQDVAPAEHPYYKQTYLRLMPAAGGPAKVIAYVYGGQGTINVPSWSPDGRLLAFVSNSDPN
;
A
#
# COMPACT_ATOMS: atom_id res chain seq x y z
N MET A 1 7.74 26.73 -72.69
CA MET A 1 8.54 26.23 -71.58
C MET A 1 7.61 26.04 -70.39
N PRO A 2 7.39 24.82 -69.88
CA PRO A 2 6.28 24.56 -68.93
C PRO A 2 6.75 24.60 -67.47
N TYR A 3 5.92 25.22 -66.64
CA TYR A 3 6.03 25.20 -65.19
C TYR A 3 5.67 23.80 -64.65
N LYS A 4 6.55 23.19 -63.83
CA LYS A 4 6.27 22.01 -63.02
C LYS A 4 5.69 22.45 -61.66
N ARG A 5 4.44 22.03 -61.37
CA ARG A 5 3.84 22.08 -60.06
C ARG A 5 4.45 20.98 -59.17
N ILE A 6 4.95 21.38 -58.01
CA ILE A 6 5.34 20.47 -56.96
C ILE A 6 4.11 20.29 -56.03
N GLN A 7 3.61 19.05 -55.97
CA GLN A 7 2.59 18.64 -54.98
C GLN A 7 3.28 18.39 -53.63
N LEU A 8 2.88 19.11 -52.59
CA LEU A 8 3.20 18.81 -51.22
C LEU A 8 2.26 17.71 -50.71
N ALA A 9 2.81 16.52 -50.49
CA ALA A 9 2.12 15.45 -49.77
C ALA A 9 2.02 15.81 -48.27
N ARG A 10 0.83 15.93 -47.74
CA ARG A 10 0.56 16.00 -46.32
C ARG A 10 0.67 14.58 -45.74
N THR A 11 1.70 14.30 -45.01
CA THR A 11 1.79 13.09 -44.15
C THR A 11 1.15 13.41 -42.83
N GLY A 12 -0.09 12.95 -42.64
CA GLY A 12 -0.70 12.83 -41.33
C GLY A 12 -0.05 11.65 -40.61
N PHE A 13 0.77 11.92 -39.60
CA PHE A 13 1.21 10.89 -38.67
C PHE A 13 0.27 10.87 -37.47
N SER A 14 -0.36 9.72 -37.33
CA SER A 14 -1.39 9.40 -36.35
C SER A 14 -0.81 9.33 -34.93
N ILE A 15 -1.52 9.96 -33.99
CA ILE A 15 -1.33 9.90 -32.52
C ILE A 15 -1.76 8.52 -31.93
N ALA A 16 -1.71 7.46 -32.72
CA ALA A 16 -2.10 6.10 -32.29
C ALA A 16 -0.95 5.26 -31.71
N PHE A 17 0.28 5.76 -31.67
CA PHE A 17 1.44 4.95 -31.27
C PHE A 17 1.80 5.01 -29.77
N ALA A 18 1.35 5.99 -29.01
CA ALA A 18 1.72 6.13 -27.60
C ALA A 18 0.94 5.18 -26.67
N ALA A 19 -0.31 4.87 -26.97
CA ALA A 19 -1.15 3.99 -26.12
C ALA A 19 -0.80 2.49 -26.30
N ALA A 20 -0.35 2.09 -27.48
CA ALA A 20 0.07 0.72 -27.74
C ALA A 20 1.48 0.41 -27.16
N ALA A 21 2.34 1.41 -27.02
CA ALA A 21 3.67 1.26 -26.45
C ALA A 21 3.62 1.02 -24.92
N ALA A 22 2.72 1.66 -24.18
CA ALA A 22 2.58 1.47 -22.73
C ALA A 22 2.01 0.07 -22.38
N ALA A 23 1.09 -0.45 -23.18
CA ALA A 23 0.57 -1.81 -23.01
C ALA A 23 1.58 -2.90 -23.44
N ALA A 24 2.40 -2.63 -24.44
CA ALA A 24 3.45 -3.55 -24.89
C ALA A 24 4.68 -3.53 -23.96
N MET A 25 4.99 -2.42 -23.30
CA MET A 25 6.11 -2.33 -22.34
C MET A 25 5.84 -3.10 -21.04
N LEU A 26 4.58 -3.28 -20.63
CA LEU A 26 4.22 -4.17 -19.52
C LEU A 26 4.39 -5.66 -19.87
N SER A 27 4.45 -6.04 -21.15
CA SER A 27 4.59 -7.43 -21.58
C SER A 27 6.04 -7.86 -21.87
N ALA A 28 6.98 -6.93 -22.05
CA ALA A 28 8.33 -7.24 -22.52
C ALA A 28 9.41 -7.33 -21.43
N ALA A 29 9.11 -6.96 -20.17
CA ALA A 29 10.07 -7.03 -19.05
C ALA A 29 9.90 -8.30 -18.21
N GLN A 30 9.81 -9.47 -18.84
CA GLN A 30 9.98 -10.76 -18.18
C GLN A 30 11.46 -11.16 -18.19
N SER A 31 12.29 -10.53 -17.35
CA SER A 31 13.59 -11.07 -17.01
C SER A 31 13.65 -11.30 -15.49
N GLU A 32 13.54 -12.57 -15.14
CA GLU A 32 14.11 -13.25 -13.98
C GLU A 32 14.05 -12.53 -12.61
N GLN A 33 12.85 -12.34 -12.07
CA GLN A 33 12.65 -12.57 -10.65
C GLN A 33 12.27 -14.05 -10.51
N SER A 34 13.14 -14.85 -9.91
CA SER A 34 12.86 -16.24 -9.53
C SER A 34 11.77 -16.24 -8.44
N PHE A 35 10.51 -16.04 -8.86
CA PHE A 35 9.39 -16.37 -7.99
C PHE A 35 9.33 -17.90 -7.89
N ALA A 36 9.11 -18.42 -6.68
CA ALA A 36 8.74 -19.81 -6.50
C ALA A 36 7.62 -20.16 -7.49
N PRO A 37 7.54 -21.39 -8.01
CA PRO A 37 6.60 -21.77 -9.07
C PRO A 37 5.13 -21.45 -8.79
N LEU A 38 4.76 -21.15 -7.54
CA LEU A 38 3.42 -20.81 -7.09
C LEU A 38 3.39 -19.47 -6.30
N GLY A 39 4.13 -18.45 -6.72
CA GLY A 39 4.10 -17.12 -6.11
C GLY A 39 4.58 -17.10 -4.66
N GLU A 40 3.69 -16.73 -3.72
CA GLU A 40 3.98 -16.71 -2.27
C GLU A 40 4.12 -18.11 -1.66
N PHE A 41 3.57 -19.14 -2.31
CA PHE A 41 3.50 -20.49 -1.77
C PHE A 41 4.51 -21.43 -2.45
N ALA A 42 4.97 -22.41 -1.69
CA ALA A 42 5.96 -23.38 -2.16
C ALA A 42 5.33 -24.66 -2.73
N HIS A 43 4.11 -25.00 -2.26
CA HIS A 43 3.46 -26.25 -2.56
C HIS A 43 1.95 -26.11 -2.69
N HIS A 44 1.33 -27.10 -3.34
CA HIS A 44 -0.12 -27.32 -3.26
C HIS A 44 -0.43 -28.81 -3.30
N GLN A 45 -1.51 -29.21 -2.67
CA GLN A 45 -1.99 -30.59 -2.65
C GLN A 45 -3.44 -30.69 -2.19
N ASP A 46 -4.04 -31.82 -2.43
CA ASP A 46 -5.28 -32.20 -1.77
C ASP A 46 -5.00 -32.63 -0.32
N ILE A 47 -5.86 -32.22 0.58
CA ILE A 47 -5.92 -32.69 1.96
C ILE A 47 -7.08 -33.69 2.04
N GLY A 48 -6.86 -34.77 2.78
CA GLY A 48 -7.77 -35.92 2.75
C GLY A 48 -7.65 -36.70 1.44
N SER A 49 -8.77 -37.24 0.99
CA SER A 49 -8.83 -38.04 -0.24
C SER A 49 -10.06 -37.66 -1.07
N PRO A 50 -10.14 -36.42 -1.57
CA PRO A 50 -11.28 -35.99 -2.35
C PRO A 50 -11.41 -36.84 -3.62
N LYS A 51 -12.64 -37.20 -4.00
CA LYS A 51 -12.94 -37.99 -5.18
C LYS A 51 -12.44 -37.34 -6.48
N LEU A 52 -12.48 -35.99 -6.54
CA LEU A 52 -12.01 -35.19 -7.65
C LEU A 52 -10.79 -34.37 -7.21
N ALA A 53 -9.67 -34.56 -7.91
CA ALA A 53 -8.41 -33.88 -7.60
C ALA A 53 -8.52 -32.37 -7.82
N GLY A 54 -7.90 -31.62 -6.89
CA GLY A 54 -7.75 -30.19 -6.99
C GLY A 54 -6.51 -29.74 -7.75
N SER A 55 -6.39 -28.44 -7.97
CA SER A 55 -5.20 -27.82 -8.56
C SER A 55 -5.06 -26.37 -8.10
N ALA A 56 -3.84 -25.84 -8.15
CA ALA A 56 -3.53 -24.44 -7.94
C ALA A 56 -2.62 -23.92 -9.06
N ALA A 57 -2.87 -22.71 -9.52
CA ALA A 57 -2.05 -22.02 -10.51
C ALA A 57 -1.79 -20.58 -10.07
N TRP A 58 -0.61 -20.07 -10.43
CA TRP A 58 -0.19 -18.70 -10.21
C TRP A 58 0.07 -17.99 -11.54
N ASN A 59 -0.52 -16.81 -11.71
CA ASN A 59 -0.23 -15.93 -12.81
C ASN A 59 0.69 -14.80 -12.33
N GLY A 60 1.97 -14.84 -12.71
CA GLY A 60 2.97 -13.85 -12.29
C GLY A 60 2.75 -12.44 -12.84
N VAL A 61 2.01 -12.28 -13.95
CA VAL A 61 1.72 -10.97 -14.54
C VAL A 61 0.59 -10.27 -13.79
N SER A 62 -0.54 -10.95 -13.57
CA SER A 62 -1.67 -10.40 -12.80
C SER A 62 -1.49 -10.54 -11.29
N GLN A 63 -0.52 -11.34 -10.84
CA GLN A 63 -0.28 -11.72 -9.44
C GLN A 63 -1.54 -12.32 -8.78
N GLU A 64 -2.22 -13.20 -9.50
CA GLU A 64 -3.45 -13.87 -9.09
C GLU A 64 -3.25 -15.39 -8.97
N TYR A 65 -3.96 -15.98 -8.02
CA TYR A 65 -4.06 -17.43 -7.88
C TYR A 65 -5.42 -17.91 -8.36
N ALA A 66 -5.44 -19.04 -9.05
CA ALA A 66 -6.64 -19.79 -9.38
C ALA A 66 -6.56 -21.18 -8.73
N LEU A 67 -7.49 -21.48 -7.83
CA LEU A 67 -7.64 -22.79 -7.22
C LEU A 67 -8.86 -23.49 -7.79
N LYS A 68 -8.74 -24.82 -8.01
CA LYS A 68 -9.85 -25.72 -8.30
C LYS A 68 -9.85 -26.81 -7.24
N ALA A 69 -11.02 -27.19 -6.73
CA ALA A 69 -11.12 -28.22 -5.71
C ALA A 69 -12.43 -28.98 -5.75
N GLY A 70 -12.35 -30.26 -5.53
CA GLY A 70 -13.43 -31.10 -5.01
C GLY A 70 -13.45 -31.05 -3.47
N GLY A 71 -13.97 -32.11 -2.86
CA GLY A 71 -13.95 -32.34 -1.42
C GLY A 71 -15.27 -32.10 -0.73
N VAL A 72 -15.51 -32.88 0.32
CA VAL A 72 -16.79 -32.91 1.04
C VAL A 72 -16.89 -31.74 2.01
N ASN A 73 -15.84 -31.45 2.78
CA ASN A 73 -15.87 -30.38 3.77
C ASN A 73 -14.50 -30.10 4.40
N LEU A 74 -14.37 -28.93 5.02
CA LEU A 74 -13.42 -28.56 6.07
C LEU A 74 -14.24 -28.22 7.31
N TRP A 75 -14.72 -29.29 8.01
CA TRP A 75 -15.61 -29.23 9.17
C TRP A 75 -15.69 -30.61 9.84
N GLY A 76 -16.10 -30.67 11.10
CA GLY A 76 -16.15 -31.94 11.83
C GLY A 76 -14.74 -32.45 12.15
N ALA A 77 -14.54 -33.77 12.08
CA ALA A 77 -13.31 -34.43 12.50
C ALA A 77 -12.31 -34.69 11.37
N ARG A 78 -12.73 -34.58 10.11
CA ARG A 78 -11.90 -34.83 8.91
C ARG A 78 -12.17 -33.83 7.81
N ASP A 79 -11.15 -33.55 7.04
CA ASP A 79 -11.12 -32.49 6.02
C ASP A 79 -10.85 -33.09 4.63
N GLU A 80 -11.58 -32.56 3.62
CA GLU A 80 -11.31 -32.81 2.20
C GLU A 80 -11.38 -31.50 1.42
N PHE A 81 -10.24 -31.01 0.92
CA PHE A 81 -10.13 -29.73 0.18
C PHE A 81 -8.79 -29.63 -0.55
N HIS A 82 -8.62 -28.62 -1.41
CA HIS A 82 -7.33 -28.29 -2.04
C HIS A 82 -6.64 -27.14 -1.32
N TYR A 83 -5.32 -27.26 -1.09
CA TYR A 83 -4.51 -26.32 -0.32
C TYR A 83 -3.25 -25.89 -1.05
N ALA A 84 -3.05 -24.57 -1.24
CA ALA A 84 -1.81 -23.97 -1.68
C ALA A 84 -1.12 -23.34 -0.46
N TRP A 85 0.13 -23.76 -0.13
CA TRP A 85 0.71 -23.47 1.16
C TRP A 85 2.23 -23.28 1.17
N LYS A 86 2.71 -22.68 2.24
CA LYS A 86 4.12 -22.71 2.67
C LYS A 86 4.22 -22.92 4.18
N ARG A 87 5.41 -23.31 4.65
CA ARG A 87 5.71 -23.37 6.09
C ARG A 87 6.07 -21.97 6.58
N MET A 88 5.64 -21.67 7.79
CA MET A 88 6.00 -20.43 8.50
C MET A 88 6.27 -20.74 9.97
N VAL A 89 7.15 -19.92 10.57
CA VAL A 89 7.45 -19.95 12.01
C VAL A 89 7.10 -18.59 12.58
N GLY A 90 6.45 -18.58 13.76
CA GLY A 90 6.11 -17.37 14.50
C GLY A 90 4.88 -16.64 13.96
N ASP A 91 4.85 -15.34 14.18
CA ASP A 91 3.73 -14.46 13.84
C ASP A 91 3.66 -14.17 12.34
N PHE A 92 2.44 -14.01 11.83
CA PHE A 92 2.18 -13.64 10.44
C PHE A 92 0.84 -12.91 10.27
N ILE A 93 0.72 -12.22 9.13
CA ILE A 93 -0.54 -11.73 8.60
C ILE A 93 -0.67 -12.28 7.17
N LEU A 94 -1.73 -13.04 6.91
CA LEU A 94 -2.09 -13.49 5.56
C LEU A 94 -3.28 -12.69 5.09
N GLN A 95 -3.21 -12.10 3.90
CA GLN A 95 -4.28 -11.30 3.29
C GLN A 95 -4.59 -11.80 1.88
N ALA A 96 -5.86 -11.72 1.48
CA ALA A 96 -6.28 -11.89 0.09
C ALA A 96 -7.65 -11.26 -0.16
N ARG A 97 -7.89 -10.87 -1.41
CA ARG A 97 -9.25 -10.76 -1.97
C ARG A 97 -9.62 -12.10 -2.58
N VAL A 98 -10.81 -12.58 -2.27
CA VAL A 98 -11.28 -13.92 -2.62
C VAL A 98 -12.56 -13.83 -3.41
N GLU A 99 -12.64 -14.54 -4.54
CA GLU A 99 -13.83 -14.66 -5.38
C GLU A 99 -14.12 -16.13 -5.65
N LEU A 100 -15.29 -16.61 -5.22
CA LEU A 100 -15.85 -17.89 -5.64
C LEU A 100 -16.44 -17.73 -7.04
N VAL A 101 -15.89 -18.45 -8.02
CA VAL A 101 -16.29 -18.31 -9.42
C VAL A 101 -17.65 -18.96 -9.66
N GLY A 102 -18.56 -18.21 -10.32
CA GLY A 102 -19.91 -18.70 -10.65
C GLY A 102 -20.80 -18.91 -9.42
N GLN A 103 -22.00 -19.45 -9.65
CA GLN A 103 -22.98 -19.68 -8.58
C GLN A 103 -22.65 -20.92 -7.72
N GLY A 104 -21.92 -21.89 -8.30
CA GLY A 104 -21.66 -23.18 -7.68
C GLY A 104 -22.91 -24.04 -7.50
N VAL A 105 -22.74 -25.19 -6.87
CA VAL A 105 -23.84 -26.15 -6.64
C VAL A 105 -24.23 -26.27 -5.17
N ASP A 106 -23.33 -25.97 -4.26
CA ASP A 106 -23.59 -26.04 -2.82
C ASP A 106 -23.41 -24.64 -2.18
N PRO A 107 -24.39 -24.18 -1.38
CA PRO A 107 -24.28 -22.89 -0.70
C PRO A 107 -23.14 -22.84 0.34
N HIS A 108 -22.69 -23.98 0.83
CA HIS A 108 -21.57 -24.07 1.77
C HIS A 108 -20.21 -24.33 1.13
N ARG A 109 -20.11 -24.34 -0.23
CA ARG A 109 -18.80 -24.28 -0.88
C ARG A 109 -17.99 -23.13 -0.26
N LYS A 110 -16.71 -23.32 -0.04
CA LYS A 110 -15.95 -22.37 0.76
C LYS A 110 -14.54 -22.17 0.24
N ALA A 111 -14.07 -20.92 0.33
CA ALA A 111 -12.70 -20.53 0.02
C ALA A 111 -12.18 -19.55 1.07
N GLY A 112 -10.88 -19.56 1.31
CA GLY A 112 -10.31 -18.63 2.29
C GLY A 112 -8.84 -18.83 2.58
N LEU A 113 -8.45 -18.29 3.72
CA LEU A 113 -7.12 -18.28 4.28
C LEU A 113 -7.05 -19.32 5.39
N LEU A 114 -6.02 -20.16 5.39
CA LEU A 114 -5.93 -21.27 6.32
C LEU A 114 -4.53 -21.35 6.94
N VAL A 115 -4.51 -21.62 8.22
CA VAL A 115 -3.31 -22.06 8.96
C VAL A 115 -3.60 -23.38 9.65
N ARG A 116 -2.67 -24.34 9.53
CA ARG A 116 -2.82 -25.63 10.19
C ARG A 116 -1.49 -26.19 10.70
N ARG A 117 -1.60 -27.03 11.73
CA ARG A 117 -0.43 -27.61 12.41
C ARG A 117 0.27 -28.66 11.56
N THR A 118 -0.49 -29.54 10.88
CA THR A 118 0.01 -30.60 10.00
C THR A 118 -0.81 -30.64 8.70
N LEU A 119 -0.37 -31.44 7.73
CA LEU A 119 -1.11 -31.72 6.49
C LEU A 119 -2.06 -32.92 6.59
N ASP A 120 -2.19 -33.52 7.78
CA ASP A 120 -3.15 -34.61 8.02
C ASP A 120 -4.60 -34.08 7.88
N ASP A 121 -5.51 -34.94 7.46
CA ASP A 121 -6.93 -34.62 7.26
C ASP A 121 -7.73 -34.26 8.53
N ASP A 122 -7.13 -34.51 9.70
CA ASP A 122 -7.71 -34.26 11.01
C ASP A 122 -6.93 -33.24 11.85
N SER A 123 -6.04 -32.47 11.21
CA SER A 123 -5.15 -31.50 11.86
C SER A 123 -5.91 -30.41 12.62
N PRO A 124 -5.39 -29.90 13.76
CA PRO A 124 -5.79 -28.62 14.31
C PRO A 124 -5.54 -27.48 13.31
N TYR A 125 -6.44 -26.49 13.27
CA TYR A 125 -6.36 -25.39 12.32
C TYR A 125 -7.13 -24.14 12.79
N ALA A 126 -6.89 -23.00 12.13
CA ALA A 126 -7.77 -21.84 12.08
C ALA A 126 -7.86 -21.34 10.62
N ASP A 127 -9.03 -20.85 10.22
CA ASP A 127 -9.22 -20.23 8.92
C ASP A 127 -10.04 -18.94 8.98
N ALA A 128 -9.88 -18.11 7.96
CA ALA A 128 -10.79 -17.02 7.63
C ALA A 128 -11.47 -17.40 6.32
N VAL A 129 -12.78 -17.64 6.35
CA VAL A 129 -13.48 -18.31 5.27
C VAL A 129 -14.74 -17.57 4.80
N ILE A 130 -14.94 -17.55 3.48
CA ILE A 130 -16.20 -17.18 2.85
C ILE A 130 -16.91 -18.41 2.31
N HIS A 131 -18.25 -18.40 2.35
CA HIS A 131 -19.11 -19.44 1.80
C HIS A 131 -19.92 -18.92 0.62
N GLY A 132 -20.45 -19.85 -0.18
CA GLY A 132 -21.26 -19.55 -1.36
C GLY A 132 -22.57 -18.82 -1.04
N ASP A 133 -23.14 -19.00 0.15
CA ASP A 133 -24.31 -18.29 0.67
C ASP A 133 -23.98 -16.91 1.31
N GLY A 134 -22.72 -16.53 1.30
CA GLY A 134 -22.23 -15.27 1.89
C GLY A 134 -21.90 -15.34 3.38
N LEU A 135 -22.01 -16.50 4.04
CA LEU A 135 -21.50 -16.68 5.40
C LEU A 135 -19.99 -16.41 5.43
N THR A 136 -19.55 -15.64 6.40
CA THR A 136 -18.13 -15.34 6.64
C THR A 136 -17.82 -15.66 8.10
N SER A 137 -16.81 -16.48 8.36
CA SER A 137 -16.48 -16.93 9.72
C SER A 137 -15.00 -17.22 9.92
N LEU A 138 -14.57 -17.14 11.18
CA LEU A 138 -13.34 -17.71 11.68
C LEU A 138 -13.68 -19.12 12.18
N GLN A 139 -13.23 -20.16 11.46
CA GLN A 139 -13.42 -21.56 11.86
C GLN A 139 -12.12 -22.11 12.44
N PHE A 140 -12.23 -23.03 13.38
CA PHE A 140 -11.03 -23.60 14.00
C PHE A 140 -11.31 -24.98 14.63
N ARG A 141 -10.27 -25.81 14.68
CA ARG A 141 -10.21 -27.10 15.38
C ARG A 141 -9.05 -27.05 16.36
N ARG A 142 -9.33 -27.27 17.64
CA ARG A 142 -8.33 -27.16 18.72
C ARG A 142 -7.41 -28.36 18.81
N GLU A 143 -7.95 -29.54 18.61
CA GLU A 143 -7.26 -30.83 18.80
C GLU A 143 -7.38 -31.68 17.54
N LYS A 144 -6.40 -32.56 17.32
CA LYS A 144 -6.41 -33.51 16.22
C LYS A 144 -7.65 -34.40 16.29
N GLY A 145 -8.42 -34.44 15.17
CA GLY A 145 -9.67 -35.22 15.10
C GLY A 145 -10.82 -34.65 15.94
N GLY A 146 -10.65 -33.50 16.57
CA GLY A 146 -11.69 -32.82 17.34
C GLY A 146 -12.76 -32.15 16.46
N ALA A 147 -13.84 -31.72 17.11
CA ALA A 147 -14.90 -30.93 16.43
C ALA A 147 -14.40 -29.56 16.00
N THR A 148 -14.93 -29.08 14.88
CA THR A 148 -14.72 -27.70 14.43
C THR A 148 -15.70 -26.75 15.12
N GLU A 149 -15.20 -25.62 15.55
CA GLU A 149 -15.92 -24.49 16.13
C GLU A 149 -15.87 -23.28 15.18
N GLN A 150 -16.71 -22.29 15.37
CA GLN A 150 -16.65 -21.05 14.59
C GLN A 150 -17.08 -19.80 15.36
N VAL A 151 -16.54 -18.67 14.91
CA VAL A 151 -17.00 -17.32 15.23
C VAL A 151 -17.51 -16.69 13.96
N VAL A 152 -18.82 -16.47 13.86
CA VAL A 152 -19.46 -15.88 12.67
C VAL A 152 -19.21 -14.38 12.67
N SER A 153 -18.78 -13.83 11.54
CA SER A 153 -18.62 -12.39 11.35
C SER A 153 -19.97 -11.71 11.09
N GLU A 154 -20.08 -10.46 11.53
CA GLU A 154 -21.19 -9.59 11.14
C GLU A 154 -21.16 -9.21 9.65
N ALA A 155 -19.96 -9.24 9.02
CA ALA A 155 -19.80 -8.96 7.60
C ALA A 155 -20.24 -10.17 6.76
N LYS A 156 -21.38 -10.04 6.06
CA LYS A 156 -21.83 -11.05 5.09
C LYS A 156 -21.32 -10.74 3.70
N GLY A 157 -20.91 -11.77 2.97
CA GLY A 157 -20.43 -11.64 1.59
C GLY A 157 -19.15 -10.80 1.52
N ALA A 158 -18.27 -10.96 2.51
CA ALA A 158 -16.93 -10.38 2.45
C ALA A 158 -16.16 -10.97 1.27
N ASP A 159 -15.32 -10.14 0.65
CA ASP A 159 -14.41 -10.56 -0.43
C ASP A 159 -12.95 -10.18 -0.13
N PHE A 160 -12.71 -9.44 0.95
CA PHE A 160 -11.39 -9.25 1.54
C PHE A 160 -11.29 -10.00 2.87
N LEU A 161 -10.27 -10.84 2.97
CA LEU A 161 -9.95 -11.63 4.15
C LEU A 161 -8.53 -11.34 4.62
N GLN A 162 -8.36 -11.27 5.94
CA GLN A 162 -7.08 -11.27 6.62
C GLN A 162 -7.14 -12.25 7.79
N LEU A 163 -6.11 -13.08 7.92
CA LEU A 163 -5.87 -13.96 9.07
C LEU A 163 -4.54 -13.59 9.70
N GLU A 164 -4.56 -13.08 10.90
CA GLU A 164 -3.38 -12.71 11.68
C GLU A 164 -3.14 -13.69 12.82
N ARG A 165 -1.89 -14.09 13.00
CA ARG A 165 -1.40 -14.83 14.15
C ARG A 165 -0.48 -13.97 15.00
N ARG A 166 -0.73 -13.95 16.32
CA ARG A 166 0.17 -13.43 17.36
C ARG A 166 0.28 -14.47 18.48
N GLY A 167 1.35 -15.26 18.46
CA GLY A 167 1.48 -16.41 19.33
C GLY A 167 0.34 -17.42 19.13
N ASP A 168 -0.46 -17.65 20.18
CA ASP A 168 -1.63 -18.52 20.14
C ASP A 168 -2.96 -17.79 19.90
N ARG A 169 -2.91 -16.49 19.66
CA ARG A 169 -4.06 -15.67 19.30
C ARG A 169 -4.19 -15.56 17.79
N PHE A 170 -5.42 -15.75 17.28
CA PHE A 170 -5.76 -15.58 15.88
C PHE A 170 -6.85 -14.52 15.72
N THR A 171 -6.66 -13.62 14.76
CA THR A 171 -7.65 -12.58 14.43
C THR A 171 -7.98 -12.69 12.95
N MET A 172 -9.25 -12.90 12.65
CA MET A 172 -9.83 -12.72 11.34
C MET A 172 -10.28 -11.27 11.21
N SER A 173 -9.88 -10.59 10.15
CA SER A 173 -10.36 -9.27 9.78
C SER A 173 -10.92 -9.34 8.37
N VAL A 174 -12.19 -8.96 8.17
CA VAL A 174 -12.90 -9.14 6.90
C VAL A 174 -13.70 -7.92 6.52
N ALA A 175 -13.88 -7.71 5.21
CA ALA A 175 -14.72 -6.65 4.66
C ALA A 175 -15.26 -7.02 3.28
N ARG A 176 -16.31 -6.36 2.84
CA ARG A 176 -16.49 -6.11 1.41
C ARG A 176 -15.46 -5.10 0.98
N PHE A 177 -14.80 -5.34 -0.15
CA PHE A 177 -13.76 -4.43 -0.61
C PHE A 177 -14.30 -3.00 -0.76
N GLY A 178 -13.64 -2.06 -0.12
CA GLY A 178 -14.09 -0.66 -0.03
C GLY A 178 -14.61 -0.27 1.35
N GLU A 179 -14.93 -1.23 2.21
CA GLU A 179 -15.45 -1.00 3.55
C GLU A 179 -14.35 -1.19 4.62
N PRO A 180 -14.51 -0.63 5.83
CA PRO A 180 -13.63 -0.92 6.97
C PRO A 180 -13.74 -2.38 7.42
N LEU A 181 -12.65 -2.89 8.02
CA LEU A 181 -12.56 -4.25 8.53
C LEU A 181 -13.49 -4.50 9.73
N LYS A 182 -14.13 -5.68 9.75
CA LYS A 182 -14.79 -6.28 10.92
C LYS A 182 -13.91 -7.38 11.46
N LEU A 183 -13.71 -7.39 12.77
CA LEU A 183 -12.77 -8.29 13.44
C LEU A 183 -13.50 -9.39 14.21
N SER A 184 -12.96 -10.60 14.15
CA SER A 184 -13.32 -11.73 15.01
C SER A 184 -12.05 -12.34 15.57
N THR A 185 -11.98 -12.58 16.86
CA THR A 185 -10.77 -13.03 17.54
C THR A 185 -10.99 -14.38 18.23
N LEU A 186 -9.98 -15.23 18.11
CA LEU A 186 -9.86 -16.50 18.82
C LEU A 186 -8.64 -16.43 19.73
N GLU A 187 -8.86 -16.58 21.01
CA GLU A 187 -7.78 -16.68 22.00
C GLU A 187 -7.35 -18.15 22.19
N SER A 188 -6.09 -18.34 22.49
CA SER A 188 -5.55 -19.60 23.00
C SER A 188 -5.75 -20.82 22.09
N LEU A 189 -5.38 -20.73 20.80
CA LEU A 189 -5.26 -21.87 19.90
C LEU A 189 -3.79 -22.23 19.69
N ALA A 190 -3.31 -23.29 20.34
CA ALA A 190 -1.93 -23.73 20.26
C ALA A 190 -1.68 -24.62 19.02
N LEU A 191 -1.19 -24.01 17.93
CA LEU A 191 -0.80 -24.74 16.72
C LEU A 191 0.69 -25.14 16.68
N GLY A 192 1.50 -24.72 17.68
CA GLY A 192 2.95 -24.86 17.67
C GLY A 192 3.65 -23.72 16.92
N ASP A 193 4.98 -23.72 16.93
CA ASP A 193 5.77 -22.64 16.32
C ASP A 193 5.76 -22.70 14.80
N GLU A 194 5.99 -23.89 14.22
CA GLU A 194 5.95 -24.14 12.78
C GLU A 194 4.54 -24.54 12.35
N VAL A 195 4.03 -23.88 11.34
CA VAL A 195 2.68 -24.08 10.79
C VAL A 195 2.69 -24.04 9.27
N TYR A 196 1.63 -24.59 8.67
CA TYR A 196 1.35 -24.49 7.24
C TYR A 196 0.34 -23.37 7.02
N VAL A 197 0.69 -22.38 6.19
CA VAL A 197 -0.08 -21.15 5.95
C VAL A 197 -0.39 -21.03 4.46
N GLY A 198 -1.66 -20.76 4.10
CA GLY A 198 -1.99 -20.69 2.68
C GLY A 198 -3.44 -20.42 2.33
N LEU A 199 -3.77 -20.70 1.07
CA LEU A 199 -5.08 -20.51 0.45
C LEU A 199 -5.76 -21.88 0.27
N PHE A 200 -7.06 -21.95 0.54
CA PHE A 200 -7.80 -23.17 0.36
C PHE A 200 -9.12 -22.98 -0.38
N LEU A 201 -9.59 -24.07 -0.99
CA LEU A 201 -10.90 -24.18 -1.62
C LEU A 201 -11.49 -25.56 -1.36
N CYS A 202 -12.78 -25.62 -1.02
CA CYS A 202 -13.56 -26.83 -0.87
C CYS A 202 -14.92 -26.66 -1.59
N SER A 203 -15.30 -27.64 -2.43
CA SER A 203 -16.58 -27.60 -3.16
C SER A 203 -17.79 -27.86 -2.29
N HIS A 204 -17.63 -28.49 -1.15
CA HIS A 204 -18.69 -29.03 -0.28
C HIS A 204 -19.57 -30.10 -0.99
N ASN A 205 -19.03 -30.70 -2.05
CA ASN A 205 -19.68 -31.73 -2.85
C ASN A 205 -18.62 -32.66 -3.47
N ALA A 206 -18.70 -33.96 -3.19
CA ALA A 206 -17.72 -34.93 -3.66
C ALA A 206 -17.68 -35.08 -5.19
N ASP A 207 -18.77 -34.76 -5.89
CA ASP A 207 -18.97 -34.98 -7.33
C ASP A 207 -18.75 -33.73 -8.17
N VAL A 208 -18.33 -32.60 -7.56
CA VAL A 208 -18.17 -31.31 -8.22
C VAL A 208 -16.82 -30.69 -7.91
N VAL A 209 -16.20 -30.11 -8.94
CA VAL A 209 -15.03 -29.24 -8.79
C VAL A 209 -15.49 -27.78 -8.87
N GLU A 210 -15.27 -27.03 -7.80
CA GLU A 210 -15.48 -25.60 -7.75
C GLU A 210 -14.19 -24.83 -8.07
N GLN A 211 -14.29 -23.53 -8.32
CA GLN A 211 -13.15 -22.67 -8.60
C GLN A 211 -13.21 -21.40 -7.75
N ALA A 212 -12.05 -20.94 -7.27
CA ALA A 212 -11.85 -19.64 -6.63
C ALA A 212 -10.66 -18.92 -7.23
N VAL A 213 -10.73 -17.58 -7.24
CA VAL A 213 -9.64 -16.69 -7.60
C VAL A 213 -9.24 -15.87 -6.37
N PHE A 214 -7.93 -15.79 -6.11
CA PHE A 214 -7.38 -14.99 -5.04
C PHE A 214 -6.49 -13.91 -5.63
N ARG A 215 -6.74 -12.66 -5.22
CA ARG A 215 -6.00 -11.46 -5.64
C ARG A 215 -5.39 -10.77 -4.43
N ASP A 216 -4.40 -9.92 -4.66
CA ASP A 216 -3.77 -9.13 -3.62
C ASP A 216 -3.24 -9.98 -2.44
N VAL A 217 -2.81 -11.20 -2.74
CA VAL A 217 -2.30 -12.14 -1.72
C VAL A 217 -1.00 -11.60 -1.14
N ARG A 218 -0.96 -11.44 0.18
CA ARG A 218 0.24 -11.01 0.92
C ARG A 218 0.44 -11.91 2.12
N VAL A 219 1.65 -12.44 2.24
CA VAL A 219 2.13 -13.14 3.43
C VAL A 219 3.13 -12.21 4.10
N ILE A 220 2.70 -11.61 5.19
CA ILE A 220 3.42 -10.56 5.90
C ILE A 220 3.99 -11.13 7.18
N ARG A 221 5.27 -10.89 7.44
CA ARG A 221 5.86 -11.06 8.77
C ARG A 221 5.87 -9.70 9.45
N PRO A 222 5.06 -9.53 10.48
CA PRO A 222 4.97 -8.25 11.17
C PRO A 222 6.21 -7.97 12.02
N ALA A 223 6.38 -6.72 12.41
CA ALA A 223 7.41 -6.33 13.35
C ALA A 223 7.29 -7.12 14.66
N LYS A 224 8.43 -7.56 15.19
CA LYS A 224 8.49 -8.35 16.43
C LYS A 224 8.04 -7.52 17.63
N THR A 225 7.58 -8.20 18.67
CA THR A 225 7.33 -7.57 19.98
C THR A 225 8.59 -6.87 20.49
N GLY A 226 8.44 -5.63 20.97
CA GLY A 226 9.59 -4.81 21.43
C GLY A 226 10.23 -3.96 20.35
N PHE A 227 9.64 -3.91 19.14
CA PHE A 227 10.05 -2.96 18.10
C PHE A 227 10.09 -1.53 18.65
N THR A 228 11.19 -0.84 18.39
CA THR A 228 11.39 0.56 18.78
C THR A 228 11.34 1.43 17.53
N PRO A 229 10.34 2.32 17.39
CA PRO A 229 10.25 3.24 16.26
C PRO A 229 11.56 4.03 16.03
N TYR A 230 11.87 4.29 14.75
CA TYR A 230 13.05 5.06 14.29
C TYR A 230 14.42 4.44 14.62
N ARG A 231 14.44 3.29 15.31
CA ARG A 231 15.66 2.50 15.56
C ARG A 231 15.61 1.15 14.85
N ASP A 232 14.53 0.45 15.03
CA ASP A 232 14.33 -0.86 14.44
C ASP A 232 13.48 -0.72 13.16
N TYR A 233 13.83 -1.45 12.13
CA TYR A 233 13.13 -1.41 10.84
C TYR A 233 12.96 -2.82 10.31
N ILE A 234 11.85 -3.06 9.60
CA ILE A 234 11.64 -4.26 8.80
C ILE A 234 11.67 -3.93 7.32
N GLY A 235 11.69 -4.94 6.47
CA GLY A 235 11.74 -4.76 5.03
C GLY A 235 10.54 -4.03 4.44
N SER A 236 10.70 -3.54 3.22
CA SER A 236 9.70 -2.79 2.47
C SER A 236 9.31 -3.49 1.18
N VAL A 237 8.06 -3.30 0.79
CA VAL A 237 7.47 -3.79 -0.45
C VAL A 237 6.92 -2.60 -1.23
N LEU A 238 7.52 -2.29 -2.39
CA LEU A 238 7.03 -1.28 -3.31
C LEU A 238 5.86 -1.85 -4.10
N GLU A 239 4.75 -1.16 -4.06
CA GLU A 239 3.52 -1.57 -4.72
C GLU A 239 2.92 -0.45 -5.55
N VAL A 240 2.17 -0.81 -6.57
CA VAL A 240 1.24 0.08 -7.28
C VAL A 240 -0.17 -0.48 -7.20
N LEU A 241 -1.12 0.43 -7.10
CA LEU A 241 -2.55 0.16 -7.09
C LEU A 241 -3.18 0.80 -8.33
N ASP A 242 -3.89 0.06 -9.14
CA ASP A 242 -4.80 0.59 -10.17
C ASP A 242 -6.09 1.05 -9.47
N VAL A 243 -6.33 2.35 -9.46
CA VAL A 243 -7.39 2.98 -8.66
C VAL A 243 -8.79 2.59 -9.16
N ALA A 244 -8.93 2.32 -10.47
CA ALA A 244 -10.22 1.95 -11.08
C ALA A 244 -10.63 0.52 -10.72
N THR A 245 -9.67 -0.41 -10.67
CA THR A 245 -9.92 -1.84 -10.44
C THR A 245 -9.65 -2.28 -9.01
N GLY A 246 -8.91 -1.48 -8.23
CA GLY A 246 -8.41 -1.83 -6.92
C GLY A 246 -7.35 -2.94 -6.93
N ARG A 247 -6.76 -3.27 -8.10
CA ARG A 247 -5.72 -4.29 -8.22
C ARG A 247 -4.38 -3.75 -7.76
N ARG A 248 -3.69 -4.53 -6.94
CA ARG A 248 -2.35 -4.22 -6.42
C ARG A 248 -1.31 -5.09 -7.10
N GLN A 249 -0.17 -4.49 -7.43
CA GLN A 249 1.00 -5.20 -7.95
C GLN A 249 2.25 -4.89 -7.13
N VAL A 250 2.96 -5.92 -6.71
CA VAL A 250 4.29 -5.79 -6.12
C VAL A 250 5.28 -5.52 -7.24
N LEU A 251 6.02 -4.42 -7.11
CA LEU A 251 7.09 -4.04 -8.02
C LEU A 251 8.45 -4.51 -7.52
N ARG A 252 8.69 -4.40 -6.20
CA ARG A 252 9.97 -4.72 -5.55
C ARG A 252 9.74 -5.12 -4.10
N ARG A 253 10.54 -6.07 -3.61
CA ARG A 253 10.70 -6.40 -2.19
C ARG A 253 12.15 -6.14 -1.78
N SER A 254 12.38 -5.67 -0.57
CA SER A 254 13.72 -5.43 -0.03
C SER A 254 13.74 -5.72 1.47
N ALA A 255 14.83 -6.33 1.92
CA ALA A 255 15.14 -6.41 3.35
C ALA A 255 15.55 -5.05 3.91
N GLU A 256 16.15 -4.20 3.06
CA GLU A 256 16.45 -2.81 3.43
C GLU A 256 15.17 -1.99 3.36
N PRO A 257 14.84 -1.24 4.42
CA PRO A 257 13.66 -0.38 4.44
C PRO A 257 13.81 0.79 3.48
N PHE A 258 12.74 1.07 2.76
CA PHE A 258 12.57 2.26 1.93
C PHE A 258 11.14 2.78 2.03
N GLU A 259 10.92 4.05 1.67
CA GLU A 259 9.69 4.78 1.95
C GLU A 259 9.32 5.77 0.85
N ALA A 260 8.05 6.24 0.88
CA ALA A 260 7.59 7.44 0.21
C ALA A 260 7.85 7.46 -1.31
N PRO A 261 7.22 6.57 -2.10
CA PRO A 261 7.41 6.53 -3.54
C PRO A 261 6.72 7.71 -4.23
N ASN A 262 7.49 8.53 -4.96
CA ASN A 262 7.03 9.67 -5.75
C ASN A 262 7.23 9.38 -7.24
N TRP A 263 6.20 9.56 -8.08
CA TRP A 263 6.29 9.33 -9.52
C TRP A 263 7.11 10.41 -10.22
N THR A 264 7.92 10.00 -11.20
CA THR A 264 8.48 10.95 -12.18
C THR A 264 7.39 11.47 -13.10
N SER A 265 7.51 12.72 -13.56
CA SER A 265 6.50 13.39 -14.41
C SER A 265 6.26 12.69 -15.77
N ASP A 266 7.22 11.92 -16.25
CA ASP A 266 7.12 11.10 -17.46
C ASP A 266 6.50 9.70 -17.20
N GLY A 267 6.23 9.36 -15.95
CA GLY A 267 5.67 8.07 -15.54
C GLY A 267 6.61 6.88 -15.69
N SER A 268 7.90 7.10 -15.97
CA SER A 268 8.87 6.03 -16.25
C SER A 268 9.49 5.43 -15.00
N ALA A 269 9.45 6.15 -13.87
CA ALA A 269 10.11 5.73 -12.64
C ALA A 269 9.42 6.22 -11.37
N LEU A 270 9.85 5.66 -10.24
CA LEU A 270 9.52 6.10 -8.89
C LEU A 270 10.80 6.58 -8.19
N VAL A 271 10.69 7.68 -7.45
CA VAL A 271 11.73 8.14 -6.52
C VAL A 271 11.31 7.74 -5.11
N TYR A 272 12.21 7.14 -4.33
CA TYR A 272 11.97 6.80 -2.94
C TYR A 272 13.25 7.00 -2.11
N ASN A 273 13.14 7.14 -0.80
CA ASN A 273 14.28 7.17 0.09
C ASN A 273 14.50 5.83 0.80
N THR A 274 15.77 5.50 1.09
CA THR A 274 16.09 4.41 2.02
C THR A 274 16.04 4.94 3.46
N SER A 275 15.42 4.15 4.34
CA SER A 275 15.19 4.53 5.75
C SER A 275 16.15 3.82 6.70
N GLY A 276 16.14 4.26 7.94
CA GLY A 276 16.83 3.63 9.04
C GLY A 276 18.24 4.18 9.33
N GLY A 277 18.93 3.67 10.38
CA GLY A 277 20.28 4.11 10.82
C GLY A 277 21.41 3.17 10.35
N GLY A 278 22.30 3.58 9.45
CA GLY A 278 23.43 2.79 8.93
C GLY A 278 24.08 3.44 7.71
N GLU A 279 25.17 2.88 7.19
CA GLU A 279 25.76 3.33 5.93
C GLU A 279 24.77 3.16 4.78
N GLY A 280 24.64 4.18 3.92
CA GLY A 280 23.75 4.17 2.75
C GLY A 280 22.29 4.52 3.02
N ARG A 281 21.89 4.80 4.25
CA ARG A 281 20.53 5.22 4.62
C ARG A 281 20.34 6.72 4.47
N GLY A 282 19.10 7.13 4.17
CA GLY A 282 18.79 8.51 3.82
C GLY A 282 19.22 8.87 2.40
N ARG A 283 19.42 7.87 1.53
CA ARG A 283 19.68 8.10 0.11
C ARG A 283 18.41 8.07 -0.69
N LEU A 284 18.33 8.92 -1.69
CA LEU A 284 17.26 8.87 -2.69
C LEU A 284 17.64 7.93 -3.83
N HIS A 285 16.67 7.17 -4.26
CA HIS A 285 16.79 6.21 -5.35
C HIS A 285 15.75 6.47 -6.41
N ARG A 286 16.14 6.35 -7.68
CA ARG A 286 15.26 6.27 -8.82
C ARG A 286 15.08 4.81 -9.20
N PHE A 287 13.84 4.30 -9.13
CA PHE A 287 13.47 2.96 -9.54
C PHE A 287 12.82 3.01 -10.92
N ASP A 288 13.49 2.48 -11.90
CA ASP A 288 13.01 2.42 -13.28
C ASP A 288 11.99 1.29 -13.45
N LEU A 289 10.81 1.62 -13.94
CA LEU A 289 9.69 0.67 -14.02
C LEU A 289 9.85 -0.37 -15.13
N ALA A 290 10.55 -0.05 -16.20
CA ALA A 290 10.77 -0.96 -17.31
C ALA A 290 11.84 -2.02 -16.99
N THR A 291 12.96 -1.58 -16.42
CA THR A 291 14.10 -2.45 -16.08
C THR A 291 14.01 -3.07 -14.70
N ARG A 292 13.14 -2.54 -13.82
CA ARG A 292 13.03 -2.93 -12.39
C ARG A 292 14.35 -2.71 -11.62
N GLN A 293 15.20 -1.80 -12.07
CA GLN A 293 16.46 -1.47 -11.40
C GLN A 293 16.37 -0.15 -10.66
N ALA A 294 17.02 -0.09 -9.51
CA ALA A 294 17.16 1.12 -8.72
C ALA A 294 18.57 1.70 -8.88
N SER A 295 18.67 3.01 -9.01
CA SER A 295 19.93 3.76 -9.02
C SER A 295 19.86 4.89 -7.99
N VAL A 296 20.98 5.20 -7.36
CA VAL A 296 21.09 6.32 -6.41
C VAL A 296 21.03 7.64 -7.16
N ILE A 297 20.23 8.59 -6.67
CA ILE A 297 20.28 9.99 -7.11
C ILE A 297 21.41 10.68 -6.33
N ASP A 298 22.34 11.30 -7.03
CA ASP A 298 23.41 12.06 -6.38
C ASP A 298 22.84 13.37 -5.81
N THR A 299 22.78 13.45 -4.50
CA THR A 299 22.31 14.62 -3.74
C THR A 299 23.46 15.37 -3.06
N GLY A 300 24.70 15.21 -3.56
CA GLY A 300 25.88 15.86 -3.03
C GLY A 300 26.09 15.56 -1.54
N PHE A 301 26.14 16.61 -0.72
CA PHE A 301 26.32 16.48 0.74
C PHE A 301 25.06 16.03 1.49
N ALA A 302 23.87 16.14 0.87
CA ALA A 302 22.58 15.77 1.47
C ALA A 302 22.39 14.26 1.42
N ILE A 303 22.94 13.55 2.39
CA ILE A 303 23.00 12.09 2.45
C ILE A 303 22.20 11.48 3.59
N ARG A 304 21.39 12.30 4.24
CA ARG A 304 20.51 11.93 5.36
C ARG A 304 19.09 12.43 5.11
N ASN A 305 18.60 12.17 3.88
CA ASN A 305 17.25 12.53 3.51
C ASN A 305 16.25 11.70 4.33
N ASN A 306 15.19 12.35 4.78
CA ASN A 306 14.02 11.66 5.31
C ASN A 306 13.03 11.32 4.18
N ASN A 307 11.82 10.91 4.51
CA ASN A 307 10.78 10.53 3.54
C ASN A 307 10.09 11.72 2.84
N ASP A 308 10.51 12.95 3.12
CA ASP A 308 9.92 14.15 2.53
C ASP A 308 10.76 14.62 1.34
N HIS A 309 10.44 14.13 0.16
CA HIS A 309 11.07 14.51 -1.10
C HIS A 309 10.01 14.62 -2.18
N VAL A 310 9.98 15.72 -2.92
CA VAL A 310 8.93 16.01 -3.88
C VAL A 310 9.50 16.56 -5.17
N LEU A 311 9.11 15.97 -6.30
CA LEU A 311 9.41 16.50 -7.64
C LEU A 311 8.52 17.70 -7.94
N SER A 312 9.06 18.74 -8.60
CA SER A 312 8.27 19.83 -9.15
C SER A 312 7.26 19.32 -10.19
N PHE A 313 6.15 20.02 -10.40
CA PHE A 313 5.12 19.62 -11.37
C PHE A 313 5.65 19.43 -12.79
N ASP A 314 6.68 20.16 -13.19
CA ASP A 314 7.34 20.01 -14.49
C ASP A 314 8.41 18.90 -14.50
N GLY A 315 8.66 18.25 -13.35
CA GLY A 315 9.61 17.17 -13.16
C GLY A 315 11.09 17.56 -13.26
N ARG A 316 11.42 18.86 -13.32
CA ARG A 316 12.82 19.32 -13.53
C ARG A 316 13.59 19.47 -12.24
N MET A 317 12.91 19.77 -11.15
CA MET A 317 13.51 20.01 -9.85
C MET A 317 13.04 18.97 -8.85
N LEU A 318 13.88 18.70 -7.89
CA LEU A 318 13.62 17.89 -6.70
C LEU A 318 13.82 18.78 -5.48
N ALA A 319 12.86 18.80 -4.58
CA ALA A 319 13.02 19.35 -3.25
C ALA A 319 13.12 18.20 -2.24
N ILE A 320 13.95 18.37 -1.23
CA ILE A 320 14.29 17.34 -0.25
C ILE A 320 14.34 17.91 1.15
N SER A 321 13.99 17.12 2.15
CA SER A 321 14.30 17.36 3.55
C SER A 321 15.50 16.52 3.95
N ASP A 322 16.58 17.16 4.42
CA ASP A 322 17.84 16.49 4.76
C ASP A 322 18.35 16.91 6.14
N GLN A 323 19.00 15.97 6.83
CA GLN A 323 19.53 16.12 8.19
C GLN A 323 21.07 16.01 8.26
N SER A 324 21.76 16.24 7.14
CA SER A 324 23.23 16.15 7.07
C SER A 324 23.93 17.35 7.70
N GLN A 325 23.25 18.48 7.77
CA GLN A 325 23.72 19.76 8.31
C GLN A 325 22.88 20.17 9.54
N ASP A 326 23.08 21.37 10.06
CA ASP A 326 22.23 22.03 11.06
C ASP A 326 21.95 21.17 12.30
N GLU A 327 22.98 20.60 12.92
CA GLU A 327 22.88 19.76 14.11
C GLU A 327 21.91 18.57 13.92
N ARG A 328 21.79 18.06 12.70
CA ARG A 328 20.88 16.97 12.30
C ARG A 328 19.39 17.33 12.39
N ARG A 329 19.05 18.60 12.26
CA ARG A 329 17.66 19.05 12.11
C ARG A 329 17.28 19.06 10.64
N SER A 330 16.03 18.72 10.36
CA SER A 330 15.49 18.69 9.00
C SER A 330 15.52 20.09 8.37
N THR A 331 16.17 20.19 7.21
CA THR A 331 16.34 21.42 6.43
C THR A 331 15.94 21.15 4.98
N ILE A 332 15.24 22.07 4.36
CA ILE A 332 14.80 21.93 2.97
C ILE A 332 15.84 22.45 1.99
N TYR A 333 16.12 21.64 0.98
CA TYR A 333 16.99 21.97 -0.15
C TYR A 333 16.28 21.70 -1.46
N THR A 334 16.72 22.39 -2.53
CA THR A 334 16.33 22.09 -3.91
C THR A 334 17.54 21.76 -4.76
N LEU A 335 17.37 20.88 -5.74
CA LEU A 335 18.38 20.49 -6.71
C LEU A 335 17.70 20.03 -8.01
N PRO A 336 18.45 19.89 -9.14
CA PRO A 336 17.90 19.26 -10.34
C PRO A 336 17.38 17.85 -10.06
N ALA A 337 16.29 17.44 -10.69
CA ALA A 337 15.73 16.09 -10.53
C ALA A 337 16.71 14.96 -10.93
N SER A 338 17.69 15.27 -11.78
CA SER A 338 18.79 14.37 -12.15
C SER A 338 19.89 14.24 -11.09
N GLY A 339 19.81 15.00 -10.01
CA GLY A 339 20.85 15.10 -8.98
C GLY A 339 21.75 16.32 -9.16
N GLY A 340 22.64 16.53 -8.20
CA GLY A 340 23.59 17.64 -8.18
C GLY A 340 23.77 18.24 -6.78
N THR A 341 24.34 19.45 -6.72
CA THR A 341 24.58 20.12 -5.45
C THR A 341 23.30 20.76 -4.92
N PRO A 342 22.83 20.38 -3.70
CA PRO A 342 21.64 20.97 -3.12
C PRO A 342 21.81 22.43 -2.74
N LYS A 343 20.80 23.25 -3.04
CA LYS A 343 20.69 24.63 -2.61
C LYS A 343 19.75 24.72 -1.40
N ARG A 344 20.23 25.30 -0.31
CA ARG A 344 19.42 25.52 0.89
C ARG A 344 18.26 26.48 0.60
N ILE A 345 17.07 26.15 1.10
CA ILE A 345 15.87 26.96 0.95
C ILE A 345 15.39 27.51 2.28
N THR A 346 15.21 26.66 3.31
CA THR A 346 14.68 27.13 4.60
C THR A 346 15.79 27.69 5.50
N PRO A 347 15.60 28.90 6.04
CA PRO A 347 16.55 29.51 6.97
C PRO A 347 16.47 28.90 8.37
N LEU A 348 15.27 28.48 8.81
CA LEU A 348 14.99 27.91 10.12
C LEU A 348 14.73 26.41 10.07
N THR A 349 14.97 25.74 11.19
CA THR A 349 14.83 24.29 11.36
C THR A 349 14.10 23.92 12.66
N PRO A 350 13.37 22.80 12.76
CA PRO A 350 13.15 21.83 11.69
C PRO A 350 12.14 22.31 10.65
N SER A 351 12.30 21.86 9.41
CA SER A 351 11.40 22.08 8.30
C SER A 351 11.27 20.79 7.49
N TYR A 352 10.03 20.31 7.29
CA TYR A 352 9.69 19.06 6.63
C TYR A 352 8.89 19.36 5.35
N LEU A 353 9.45 18.99 4.20
CA LEU A 353 8.90 19.32 2.89
C LEU A 353 7.70 18.45 2.55
N HIS A 354 6.65 19.05 1.95
CA HIS A 354 5.51 18.28 1.45
C HIS A 354 5.02 18.68 0.05
N GLY A 355 5.25 19.90 -0.42
CA GLY A 355 4.67 20.29 -1.69
C GLY A 355 5.41 21.39 -2.47
N TRP A 356 5.19 21.37 -3.78
CA TRP A 356 5.49 22.44 -4.72
C TRP A 356 4.20 23.11 -5.15
N SER A 357 4.21 24.44 -5.37
CA SER A 357 3.13 25.09 -6.10
C SER A 357 3.18 24.68 -7.58
N PRO A 358 2.02 24.58 -8.28
CA PRO A 358 2.00 24.19 -9.70
C PRO A 358 2.80 25.10 -10.62
N ASP A 359 2.96 26.37 -10.27
CA ASP A 359 3.78 27.34 -11.01
C ASP A 359 5.28 27.27 -10.67
N GLY A 360 5.67 26.38 -9.76
CA GLY A 360 7.04 26.13 -9.32
C GLY A 360 7.65 27.23 -8.45
N LYS A 361 6.88 28.25 -8.03
CA LYS A 361 7.43 29.40 -7.29
C LYS A 361 7.49 29.21 -5.80
N TRP A 362 6.70 28.30 -5.23
CA TRP A 362 6.58 28.11 -3.79
C TRP A 362 6.81 26.65 -3.38
N LEU A 363 7.42 26.47 -2.23
CA LEU A 363 7.41 25.22 -1.49
C LEU A 363 6.49 25.37 -0.28
N THR A 364 5.73 24.32 0.04
CA THR A 364 4.98 24.18 1.29
C THR A 364 5.59 23.10 2.15
N TYR A 365 5.59 23.32 3.45
CA TYR A 365 6.26 22.45 4.40
C TYR A 365 5.68 22.60 5.81
N THR A 366 5.95 21.62 6.64
CA THR A 366 5.67 21.68 8.08
C THR A 366 6.89 22.22 8.79
N GLY A 367 6.73 23.33 9.49
CA GLY A 367 7.79 23.99 10.24
C GLY A 367 7.57 23.90 11.74
N GLY A 368 8.58 23.41 12.48
CA GLY A 368 8.59 23.45 13.95
C GLY A 368 9.13 24.79 14.43
N ARG A 369 8.28 25.65 15.01
CA ARG A 369 8.66 26.96 15.53
C ARG A 369 8.02 27.13 16.92
N ASP A 370 8.80 27.59 17.88
CA ASP A 370 8.34 27.88 19.27
C ASP A 370 7.62 26.69 19.95
N GLY A 371 7.93 25.45 19.54
CA GLY A 371 7.33 24.23 20.09
C GLY A 371 6.02 23.79 19.40
N GLU A 372 5.55 24.54 18.42
CA GLU A 372 4.37 24.21 17.60
C GLU A 372 4.79 23.79 16.18
N PHE A 373 3.99 22.93 15.53
CA PHE A 373 4.17 22.51 14.15
C PHE A 373 3.03 23.06 13.31
N ASP A 374 3.39 23.88 12.34
CA ASP A 374 2.45 24.58 11.47
C ASP A 374 2.84 24.47 10.00
N VAL A 375 1.86 24.77 9.14
CA VAL A 375 2.10 24.87 7.71
C VAL A 375 2.74 26.22 7.36
N TYR A 376 3.82 26.15 6.61
CA TYR A 376 4.55 27.29 6.07
C TYR A 376 4.68 27.20 4.55
N LYS A 377 4.94 28.34 3.92
CA LYS A 377 5.45 28.39 2.54
C LYS A 377 6.65 29.31 2.43
N ILE A 378 7.51 29.04 1.44
CA ILE A 378 8.68 29.85 1.12
C ILE A 378 8.90 29.87 -0.40
N ALA A 379 9.51 30.93 -0.94
CA ALA A 379 9.89 30.95 -2.35
C ALA A 379 10.85 29.78 -2.67
N SER A 380 10.59 29.05 -3.76
CA SER A 380 11.35 27.84 -4.13
C SER A 380 12.81 28.11 -4.49
N ASP A 381 13.15 29.36 -4.79
CA ASP A 381 14.52 29.81 -5.00
C ASP A 381 15.23 30.21 -3.69
N GLY A 382 14.55 30.12 -2.53
CA GLY A 382 15.07 30.51 -1.22
C GLY A 382 15.13 32.02 -1.00
N SER A 383 14.55 32.83 -1.88
CA SER A 383 14.45 34.28 -1.67
C SER A 383 13.32 34.64 -0.68
N GLY A 384 13.48 35.74 0.02
CA GLY A 384 12.47 36.23 0.97
C GLY A 384 12.48 35.47 2.31
N GLN A 385 11.38 35.63 3.03
CA GLN A 385 11.16 35.00 4.33
C GLN A 385 10.09 33.91 4.24
N GLU A 386 10.11 32.98 5.19
CA GLU A 386 9.04 32.01 5.34
C GLU A 386 7.72 32.70 5.76
N ILE A 387 6.62 32.20 5.25
CA ILE A 387 5.27 32.72 5.53
C ILE A 387 4.51 31.62 6.25
N ARG A 388 4.14 31.84 7.52
CA ARG A 388 3.27 30.95 8.28
C ARG A 388 1.84 31.03 7.73
N LEU A 389 1.23 29.86 7.47
CA LEU A 389 -0.12 29.78 6.90
C LEU A 389 -1.16 29.29 7.91
N THR A 390 -0.73 28.57 8.96
CA THR A 390 -1.59 28.15 10.08
C THR A 390 -1.03 28.65 11.39
N ASP A 391 -1.93 28.98 12.35
CA ASP A 391 -1.59 29.54 13.67
C ASP A 391 -2.50 29.05 14.80
N VAL A 392 -3.29 28.01 14.52
CA VAL A 392 -4.17 27.38 15.52
C VAL A 392 -3.35 26.42 16.38
N LYS A 393 -3.58 26.42 17.70
CA LYS A 393 -2.90 25.46 18.59
C LYS A 393 -3.32 24.02 18.27
N ALA A 394 -2.63 23.40 17.34
CA ALA A 394 -2.84 22.04 16.84
C ALA A 394 -1.56 21.55 16.16
N LEU A 395 -1.47 20.26 15.88
CA LEU A 395 -0.48 19.77 14.92
C LEU A 395 -1.07 19.93 13.52
N ASP A 396 -0.42 20.72 12.67
CA ASP A 396 -0.72 20.89 11.26
C ASP A 396 0.44 20.35 10.42
N ASP A 397 0.16 19.41 9.51
CA ASP A 397 1.21 18.69 8.77
C ASP A 397 0.78 18.32 7.35
N GLY A 398 1.72 17.87 6.52
CA GLY A 398 1.48 17.31 5.19
C GLY A 398 0.90 18.26 4.15
N PRO A 399 1.36 19.53 4.02
CA PRO A 399 0.75 20.50 3.09
C PRO A 399 1.07 20.21 1.62
N GLU A 400 0.05 19.90 0.81
CA GLU A 400 0.15 19.69 -0.62
C GLU A 400 -0.75 20.65 -1.41
N TRP A 401 -0.22 21.19 -2.52
CA TRP A 401 -0.98 22.07 -3.40
C TRP A 401 -1.95 21.28 -4.29
N SER A 402 -3.16 21.83 -4.48
CA SER A 402 -4.03 21.37 -5.57
C SER A 402 -3.38 21.64 -6.94
N PRO A 403 -3.56 20.75 -7.95
CA PRO A 403 -2.96 20.92 -9.27
C PRO A 403 -3.34 22.23 -9.98
N ASP A 404 -4.49 22.79 -9.63
CA ASP A 404 -4.96 24.08 -10.16
C ASP A 404 -4.45 25.30 -9.36
N GLY A 405 -3.69 25.07 -8.28
CA GLY A 405 -3.10 26.11 -7.44
C GLY A 405 -4.09 26.90 -6.56
N ARG A 406 -5.37 26.49 -6.51
CA ARG A 406 -6.40 27.22 -5.75
C ARG A 406 -6.43 26.94 -4.27
N TYR A 407 -5.91 25.76 -3.85
CA TYR A 407 -5.91 25.32 -2.46
C TYR A 407 -4.59 24.69 -2.07
N ILE A 408 -4.31 24.73 -0.75
CA ILE A 408 -3.33 23.90 -0.07
C ILE A 408 -4.13 22.96 0.82
N TYR A 409 -3.95 21.64 0.62
CA TYR A 409 -4.52 20.60 1.47
C TYR A 409 -3.49 20.24 2.54
N PHE A 410 -3.95 19.91 3.73
CA PHE A 410 -3.10 19.55 4.87
C PHE A 410 -3.89 18.70 5.86
N ASN A 411 -3.23 18.10 6.81
CA ASN A 411 -3.89 17.40 7.91
C ASN A 411 -3.68 18.14 9.23
N SER A 412 -4.69 18.09 10.11
CA SER A 412 -4.72 18.86 11.35
C SER A 412 -5.49 18.17 12.47
N THR A 413 -4.96 18.28 13.71
CA THR A 413 -5.65 17.81 14.94
C THR A 413 -6.61 18.84 15.52
N ARG A 414 -6.81 20.01 14.91
CA ARG A 414 -7.66 21.10 15.44
C ARG A 414 -9.12 20.72 15.73
N SER A 415 -9.59 19.60 15.17
CA SER A 415 -10.93 19.07 15.41
C SER A 415 -10.96 17.86 16.36
N GLY A 416 -9.86 17.56 17.04
CA GLY A 416 -9.68 16.44 17.96
C GLY A 416 -8.94 15.28 17.32
N LEU A 417 -9.53 14.56 16.37
CA LEU A 417 -8.83 13.57 15.55
C LEU A 417 -8.05 14.27 14.44
N MET A 418 -7.01 13.60 13.92
CA MET A 418 -6.31 14.04 12.73
C MET A 418 -7.26 13.94 11.53
N GLN A 419 -7.56 15.07 10.91
CA GLN A 419 -8.47 15.17 9.77
C GLN A 419 -7.81 15.95 8.64
N LEU A 420 -8.28 15.73 7.41
CA LEU A 420 -7.85 16.50 6.25
C LEU A 420 -8.57 17.84 6.22
N TRP A 421 -7.83 18.88 5.88
CA TRP A 421 -8.27 20.27 5.74
C TRP A 421 -7.75 20.85 4.42
N ARG A 422 -8.33 21.93 3.97
CA ARG A 422 -7.80 22.75 2.88
C ARG A 422 -7.94 24.23 3.21
N MET A 423 -7.09 25.06 2.62
CA MET A 423 -7.10 26.52 2.76
C MET A 423 -6.70 27.19 1.44
N LYS A 424 -6.91 28.49 1.33
CA LYS A 424 -6.37 29.28 0.21
C LYS A 424 -4.84 29.37 0.31
N PRO A 425 -4.13 29.68 -0.79
CA PRO A 425 -2.67 29.80 -0.80
C PRO A 425 -2.09 30.85 0.15
N ASP A 426 -2.90 31.79 0.61
CA ASP A 426 -2.52 32.82 1.60
C ASP A 426 -2.81 32.40 3.05
N GLY A 427 -3.33 31.19 3.28
CA GLY A 427 -3.70 30.67 4.59
C GLY A 427 -5.15 30.97 4.99
N SER A 428 -5.88 31.77 4.20
CA SER A 428 -7.28 32.13 4.48
C SER A 428 -8.27 30.98 4.19
N GLU A 429 -9.47 31.09 4.70
CA GLU A 429 -10.61 30.19 4.47
C GLU A 429 -10.28 28.70 4.75
N PRO A 430 -9.78 28.33 5.94
CA PRO A 430 -9.54 26.94 6.26
C PRO A 430 -10.86 26.17 6.36
N GLU A 431 -10.96 25.08 5.61
CA GLU A 431 -12.15 24.23 5.50
C GLU A 431 -11.81 22.77 5.78
N ARG A 432 -12.63 22.10 6.60
CA ARG A 432 -12.48 20.68 6.92
C ARG A 432 -12.95 19.81 5.76
N VAL A 433 -12.12 18.86 5.32
CA VAL A 433 -12.39 17.96 4.19
C VAL A 433 -12.93 16.60 4.67
N THR A 434 -12.33 16.02 5.71
CA THR A 434 -12.81 14.76 6.30
C THR A 434 -13.41 14.97 7.69
N ASN A 435 -14.41 14.13 8.03
CA ASN A 435 -15.07 14.15 9.33
C ASN A 435 -15.55 12.73 9.68
N ASP A 436 -14.62 11.86 10.03
CA ASP A 436 -14.90 10.48 10.38
C ASP A 436 -14.11 10.05 11.63
N GLU A 437 -14.23 8.77 12.01
CA GLU A 437 -13.65 8.20 13.21
C GLU A 437 -12.18 7.81 13.10
N TYR A 438 -11.53 8.04 11.95
CA TYR A 438 -10.13 7.71 11.70
C TYR A 438 -9.22 8.92 11.88
N ASN A 439 -7.92 8.63 12.06
CA ASN A 439 -6.87 9.63 11.95
C ASN A 439 -6.34 9.63 10.51
N ASN A 440 -6.67 10.68 9.75
CA ASN A 440 -6.42 10.83 8.31
C ASN A 440 -5.19 11.71 8.06
N TRP A 441 -4.20 11.18 7.32
CA TRP A 441 -2.91 11.81 7.08
C TRP A 441 -2.58 11.88 5.60
N PHE A 442 -1.78 12.89 5.21
CA PHE A 442 -1.14 13.05 3.91
C PHE A 442 -2.13 13.01 2.73
N PRO A 443 -2.90 14.10 2.52
CA PRO A 443 -3.82 14.21 1.38
C PRO A 443 -3.06 14.39 0.07
N HIS A 444 -3.17 13.45 -0.88
CA HIS A 444 -2.58 13.52 -2.20
C HIS A 444 -3.64 13.64 -3.28
N LEU A 445 -3.65 14.75 -3.99
CA LEU A 445 -4.60 14.99 -5.07
C LEU A 445 -4.18 14.25 -6.34
N SER A 446 -5.18 13.69 -7.04
CA SER A 446 -4.96 13.17 -8.40
C SER A 446 -4.53 14.30 -9.34
N PRO A 447 -3.78 14.01 -10.42
CA PRO A 447 -3.28 15.04 -11.35
C PRO A 447 -4.36 15.94 -11.96
N ASP A 448 -5.58 15.43 -12.12
CA ASP A 448 -6.75 16.18 -12.57
C ASP A 448 -7.47 16.95 -11.44
N GLY A 449 -7.02 16.79 -10.19
CA GLY A 449 -7.60 17.41 -9.01
C GLY A 449 -8.97 16.89 -8.60
N SER A 450 -9.44 15.77 -9.18
CA SER A 450 -10.80 15.25 -8.93
C SER A 450 -10.91 14.36 -7.71
N GLN A 451 -9.81 13.75 -7.26
CA GLN A 451 -9.78 12.78 -6.17
C GLN A 451 -8.66 13.08 -5.18
N ILE A 452 -8.85 12.61 -3.94
CA ILE A 452 -7.85 12.67 -2.87
C ILE A 452 -7.58 11.25 -2.39
N ALA A 453 -6.33 10.80 -2.45
CA ALA A 453 -5.85 9.60 -1.80
C ALA A 453 -5.14 9.97 -0.50
N PHE A 454 -5.31 9.18 0.55
CA PHE A 454 -4.72 9.44 1.86
C PHE A 454 -4.63 8.15 2.70
N ILE A 455 -3.82 8.18 3.75
CA ILE A 455 -3.70 7.08 4.71
C ILE A 455 -4.54 7.35 5.95
N SER A 456 -5.18 6.30 6.47
CA SER A 456 -5.99 6.38 7.70
C SER A 456 -5.55 5.33 8.70
N TYR A 457 -5.38 5.79 9.94
CA TYR A 457 -5.12 4.95 11.11
C TYR A 457 -6.39 4.78 11.93
N GLY A 458 -6.50 3.64 12.62
CA GLY A 458 -7.56 3.39 13.58
C GLY A 458 -7.42 4.24 14.85
N GLN A 459 -8.41 4.16 15.72
CA GLN A 459 -8.44 4.88 17.00
C GLN A 459 -7.43 4.36 18.05
N ASP A 460 -6.77 3.24 17.77
CA ASP A 460 -5.66 2.69 18.56
C ASP A 460 -4.36 3.50 18.40
N VAL A 461 -4.32 4.45 17.47
CA VAL A 461 -3.22 5.38 17.24
C VAL A 461 -3.61 6.78 17.72
N ALA A 462 -2.73 7.42 18.48
CA ALA A 462 -3.00 8.79 18.95
C ALA A 462 -3.12 9.77 17.77
N PRO A 463 -4.01 10.78 17.82
CA PRO A 463 -4.26 11.68 16.69
C PRO A 463 -3.04 12.40 16.14
N ALA A 464 -2.06 12.70 16.99
CA ALA A 464 -0.83 13.40 16.61
C ALA A 464 0.31 12.44 16.18
N GLU A 465 0.02 11.15 16.01
CA GLU A 465 1.01 10.14 15.67
C GLU A 465 0.66 9.43 14.35
N HIS A 466 1.69 9.08 13.60
CA HIS A 466 1.59 8.28 12.36
C HIS A 466 2.70 7.20 12.35
N PRO A 467 2.61 6.21 13.27
CA PRO A 467 3.68 5.25 13.50
C PRO A 467 3.87 4.28 12.33
N TYR A 468 5.04 3.63 12.28
CA TYR A 468 5.32 2.49 11.40
C TYR A 468 4.54 1.25 11.82
N TYR A 469 4.35 0.32 10.87
CA TYR A 469 3.97 -1.08 11.05
C TYR A 469 2.66 -1.27 11.81
N LYS A 470 1.66 -0.53 11.35
CA LYS A 470 0.27 -0.64 11.78
C LYS A 470 -0.61 -1.19 10.66
N GLN A 471 -1.74 -1.76 11.04
CA GLN A 471 -2.82 -1.96 10.09
C GLN A 471 -3.43 -0.59 9.74
N THR A 472 -3.32 -0.21 8.47
CA THR A 472 -3.81 1.07 7.97
C THR A 472 -4.69 0.86 6.74
N TYR A 473 -5.40 1.90 6.36
CA TYR A 473 -6.16 1.96 5.11
C TYR A 473 -5.56 3.00 4.18
N LEU A 474 -5.35 2.65 2.91
CA LEU A 474 -5.34 3.67 1.87
C LEU A 474 -6.79 3.92 1.48
N ARG A 475 -7.18 5.19 1.50
CA ARG A 475 -8.55 5.62 1.21
C ARG A 475 -8.57 6.62 0.07
N LEU A 476 -9.70 6.65 -0.62
CA LEU A 476 -9.95 7.52 -1.76
C LEU A 476 -11.29 8.22 -1.59
N MET A 477 -11.33 9.53 -1.86
CA MET A 477 -12.56 10.31 -1.87
C MET A 477 -12.58 11.32 -3.02
N PRO A 478 -13.76 11.79 -3.47
CA PRO A 478 -13.84 12.92 -4.37
C PRO A 478 -13.31 14.20 -3.73
N ALA A 479 -12.50 15.00 -4.43
CA ALA A 479 -12.02 16.29 -3.93
C ALA A 479 -13.14 17.32 -3.71
N ALA A 480 -14.29 17.14 -4.38
CA ALA A 480 -15.50 17.92 -4.17
C ALA A 480 -16.24 17.59 -2.86
N GLY A 481 -15.77 16.58 -2.11
CA GLY A 481 -16.41 16.06 -0.90
C GLY A 481 -17.20 14.78 -1.17
N GLY A 482 -17.60 14.11 -0.09
CA GLY A 482 -18.32 12.84 -0.12
C GLY A 482 -17.65 11.75 0.71
N PRO A 483 -18.20 10.53 0.76
CA PRO A 483 -17.64 9.46 1.57
C PRO A 483 -16.31 8.96 1.00
N ALA A 484 -15.35 8.71 1.89
CA ALA A 484 -14.12 8.02 1.54
C ALA A 484 -14.34 6.49 1.57
N LYS A 485 -13.78 5.80 0.58
CA LYS A 485 -13.77 4.33 0.51
C LYS A 485 -12.35 3.80 0.68
N VAL A 486 -12.23 2.61 1.23
CA VAL A 486 -10.94 1.90 1.32
C VAL A 486 -10.55 1.39 -0.08
N ILE A 487 -9.33 1.67 -0.51
CA ILE A 487 -8.78 1.16 -1.78
C ILE A 487 -7.64 0.15 -1.56
N ALA A 488 -7.07 0.12 -0.36
CA ALA A 488 -6.15 -0.95 0.06
C ALA A 488 -6.10 -1.08 1.59
N TYR A 489 -5.94 -2.31 2.04
CA TYR A 489 -5.64 -2.68 3.43
C TYR A 489 -4.14 -2.93 3.51
N VAL A 490 -3.43 -2.15 4.33
CA VAL A 490 -1.97 -2.10 4.30
C VAL A 490 -1.39 -2.30 5.70
N TYR A 491 -0.46 -3.22 5.83
CA TYR A 491 0.44 -3.25 6.97
C TYR A 491 1.61 -2.30 6.67
N GLY A 492 1.58 -1.10 7.26
CA GLY A 492 2.48 0.01 6.91
C GLY A 492 2.38 1.15 7.92
N GLY A 493 2.20 2.36 7.42
CA GLY A 493 2.09 3.58 8.24
C GLY A 493 3.04 4.67 7.79
N GLN A 494 3.89 5.16 8.68
CA GLN A 494 4.95 6.10 8.33
C GLN A 494 5.75 5.57 7.12
N GLY A 495 5.93 6.37 6.09
CA GLY A 495 6.64 5.99 4.86
C GLY A 495 5.78 5.31 3.80
N THR A 496 4.52 4.94 4.09
CA THR A 496 3.65 4.29 3.11
C THR A 496 3.32 5.22 1.94
N ILE A 497 2.91 6.48 2.24
CA ILE A 497 2.42 7.44 1.23
C ILE A 497 2.64 8.89 1.73
N ASN A 498 3.85 9.28 2.08
CA ASN A 498 4.14 10.60 2.66
C ASN A 498 4.30 11.71 1.62
N VAL A 499 4.44 11.37 0.35
CA VAL A 499 4.70 12.29 -0.76
C VAL A 499 3.71 12.04 -1.89
N PRO A 500 3.54 12.97 -2.86
CA PRO A 500 2.63 12.78 -3.98
C PRO A 500 2.91 11.47 -4.72
N SER A 501 1.97 10.53 -4.65
CA SER A 501 2.15 9.13 -5.05
C SER A 501 1.32 8.73 -6.27
N TRP A 502 0.62 9.66 -6.91
CA TRP A 502 -0.15 9.41 -8.13
C TRP A 502 0.74 9.32 -9.37
N SER A 503 0.43 8.37 -10.26
CA SER A 503 1.00 8.37 -11.61
C SER A 503 0.52 9.61 -12.39
N PRO A 504 1.31 10.13 -13.35
CA PRO A 504 0.94 11.34 -14.09
C PRO A 504 -0.37 11.26 -14.87
N ASP A 505 -0.80 10.03 -15.22
CA ASP A 505 -2.08 9.77 -15.89
C ASP A 505 -3.26 9.59 -14.92
N GLY A 506 -3.02 9.67 -13.61
CA GLY A 506 -4.04 9.52 -12.56
C GLY A 506 -4.60 8.11 -12.39
N ARG A 507 -4.00 7.07 -13.02
CA ARG A 507 -4.50 5.70 -12.97
C ARG A 507 -3.94 4.88 -11.82
N LEU A 508 -2.69 5.12 -11.46
CA LEU A 508 -1.96 4.33 -10.49
C LEU A 508 -1.60 5.17 -9.27
N LEU A 509 -1.62 4.53 -8.13
CA LEU A 509 -1.10 5.06 -6.88
C LEU A 509 0.07 4.17 -6.44
N ALA A 510 1.25 4.75 -6.21
CA ALA A 510 2.39 4.05 -5.66
C ALA A 510 2.39 4.14 -4.13
N PHE A 511 2.77 3.07 -3.45
CA PHE A 511 2.87 3.06 -2.00
C PHE A 511 3.84 1.98 -1.51
N VAL A 512 4.19 2.06 -0.23
CA VAL A 512 5.01 1.05 0.45
C VAL A 512 4.19 0.33 1.51
N SER A 513 4.18 -1.00 1.46
CA SER A 513 3.80 -1.86 2.57
C SER A 513 5.05 -2.51 3.19
N ASN A 514 4.90 -3.11 4.37
CA ASN A 514 6.04 -3.61 5.11
C ASN A 514 5.90 -5.10 5.46
N SER A 515 7.02 -5.79 5.46
CA SER A 515 7.13 -7.19 5.90
C SER A 515 8.58 -7.48 6.27
N ASP A 516 8.80 -8.19 7.39
CA ASP A 516 10.13 -8.74 7.67
C ASP A 516 10.46 -9.81 6.63
N PRO A 517 11.56 -9.70 5.89
CA PRO A 517 11.91 -10.68 4.85
C PRO A 517 12.44 -12.01 5.41
N ASN A 518 12.79 -12.08 6.73
CA ASN A 518 13.45 -13.22 7.37
C ASN A 518 12.51 -14.12 8.14
#